data_b1dccd77dd0984f331aa656159b71c12
#
_entry.id   b1dccd77dd0984f331aa656159b71c12
#
_cell.length_a   1.000
_cell.length_b   1.000
_cell.length_c   1.000
_cell.angle_alpha   90.00
_cell.angle_beta   90.00
_cell.angle_gamma   90.00
#
_symmetry.space_group_name_H-M   'P 1'
#
loop_
_entity.id
_entity.type
_entity.pdbx_description
1 polymer ?
#
loop_
_entity_poly.entity_id
_entity_poly.type
_entity_poly.pdbx_seq_one_letter_code
_entity_poly.pdbx_strand_id
1 'polypeptide(L)'
;IAFHYMLATAIIMAIVFGAIYFTVQETVINNLDNELSYEAEKHAGEIEIIGDSLKFENKAEWEEREHREIQVNPVFIQLIDKKGRLMDKSPNLKEEYLLFKNSEYGGHFDAELSKRAIRQVQLPIEQNGKIKGYILAATTSESAQSVILKLRNVLALSFLIVLSGLYFISRFLAGRSIKPVQTVTNTITKISKLNLKDRVPLPQNKDEIYELSLGFNDLLARIEDAIERERQFTSDASHELRTPLATLRGTLEVLI
;
A
#
# COMPACT_ATOMS: atom_id res chain seq x y z
N ILE A 1 10.87 -9.51 15.33
CA ILE A 1 11.45 -9.29 14.00
C ILE A 1 10.34 -9.35 12.93
N ALA A 2 9.59 -10.46 12.78
CA ALA A 2 8.53 -10.61 11.76
C ALA A 2 7.45 -9.50 11.82
N PHE A 3 7.05 -9.10 13.01
CA PHE A 3 6.08 -8.01 13.21
C PHE A 3 6.57 -6.66 12.66
N HIS A 4 7.85 -6.32 12.87
CA HIS A 4 8.41 -5.06 12.36
C HIS A 4 8.49 -5.03 10.83
N TYR A 5 8.87 -6.16 10.21
CA TYR A 5 8.84 -6.28 8.75
C TYR A 5 7.43 -6.16 8.18
N MET A 6 6.45 -6.80 8.81
CA MET A 6 5.05 -6.69 8.41
C MET A 6 4.54 -5.25 8.52
N LEU A 7 4.88 -4.55 9.62
CA LEU A 7 4.51 -3.14 9.82
C LEU A 7 5.17 -2.24 8.78
N ALA A 8 6.46 -2.40 8.53
CA ALA A 8 7.18 -1.63 7.52
C ALA A 8 6.57 -1.83 6.12
N THR A 9 6.29 -3.07 5.74
CA THR A 9 5.67 -3.39 4.45
C THR A 9 4.26 -2.80 4.35
N ALA A 10 3.47 -2.85 5.42
CA ALA A 10 2.14 -2.24 5.47
C ALA A 10 2.20 -0.72 5.25
N ILE A 11 3.15 -0.03 5.88
CA ILE A 11 3.35 1.41 5.72
C ILE A 11 3.74 1.74 4.27
N ILE A 12 4.73 1.03 3.72
CA ILE A 12 5.18 1.25 2.34
C ILE A 12 4.00 1.05 1.37
N MET A 13 3.25 -0.03 1.55
CA MET A 13 2.10 -0.34 0.69
C MET A 13 0.99 0.71 0.82
N ALA A 14 0.73 1.22 2.03
CA ALA A 14 -0.24 2.29 2.24
C ALA A 14 0.18 3.59 1.52
N ILE A 15 1.47 3.93 1.54
CA ILE A 15 2.01 5.09 0.82
C ILE A 15 1.85 4.90 -0.70
N VAL A 16 2.24 3.74 -1.23
CA VAL A 16 2.15 3.45 -2.67
C VAL A 16 0.69 3.44 -3.14
N PHE A 17 -0.21 2.77 -2.41
CA PHE A 17 -1.63 2.74 -2.76
C PHE A 17 -2.28 4.12 -2.63
N GLY A 18 -1.88 4.91 -1.63
CA GLY A 18 -2.29 6.30 -1.50
C GLY A 18 -1.84 7.14 -2.70
N ALA A 19 -0.58 7.02 -3.11
CA ALA A 19 -0.05 7.72 -4.28
C ALA A 19 -0.81 7.33 -5.57
N ILE A 20 -1.05 6.04 -5.79
CA ILE A 20 -1.83 5.55 -6.94
C ILE A 20 -3.24 6.14 -6.91
N TYR A 21 -3.91 6.10 -5.76
CA TYR A 21 -5.27 6.62 -5.62
C TYR A 21 -5.33 8.12 -5.97
N PHE A 22 -4.46 8.93 -5.38
CA PHE A 22 -4.43 10.37 -5.63
C PHE A 22 -4.08 10.72 -7.07
N THR A 23 -3.06 10.05 -7.66
CA THR A 23 -2.69 10.27 -9.06
C THR A 23 -3.83 9.93 -10.02
N VAL A 24 -4.50 8.80 -9.83
CA VAL A 24 -5.62 8.40 -10.69
C VAL A 24 -6.81 9.34 -10.51
N GLN A 25 -7.13 9.72 -9.26
CA GLN A 25 -8.20 10.67 -8.98
C GLN A 25 -7.95 12.01 -9.69
N GLU A 26 -6.75 12.56 -9.55
CA GLU A 26 -6.36 13.80 -10.20
C GLU A 26 -6.42 13.67 -11.73
N THR A 27 -5.89 12.58 -12.29
CA THR A 27 -5.93 12.34 -13.74
C THR A 27 -7.36 12.27 -14.27
N VAL A 28 -8.25 11.55 -13.58
CA VAL A 28 -9.66 11.40 -13.99
C VAL A 28 -10.38 12.74 -13.96
N ILE A 29 -10.17 13.55 -12.91
CA ILE A 29 -10.80 14.87 -12.79
C ILE A 29 -10.23 15.83 -13.85
N ASN A 30 -8.90 15.86 -14.02
CA ASN A 30 -8.28 16.74 -15.01
C ASN A 30 -8.69 16.38 -16.45
N ASN A 31 -8.84 15.10 -16.77
CA ASN A 31 -9.34 14.68 -18.08
C ASN A 31 -10.77 15.17 -18.31
N LEU A 32 -11.64 15.07 -17.29
CA LEU A 32 -13.01 15.54 -17.36
C LEU A 32 -13.08 17.07 -17.51
N ASP A 33 -12.22 17.79 -16.79
CA ASP A 33 -12.12 19.25 -16.88
C ASP A 33 -11.61 19.72 -18.26
N ASN A 34 -10.62 19.01 -18.82
CA ASN A 34 -10.10 19.28 -20.15
C ASN A 34 -11.14 19.02 -21.24
N GLU A 35 -11.88 17.92 -21.14
CA GLU A 35 -12.98 17.58 -22.06
C GLU A 35 -14.07 18.65 -22.01
N LEU A 36 -14.50 19.05 -20.82
CA LEU A 36 -15.48 20.12 -20.64
C LEU A 36 -15.01 21.47 -21.16
N SER A 37 -13.74 21.82 -20.93
CA SER A 37 -13.18 23.07 -21.47
C SER A 37 -13.18 23.05 -22.99
N TYR A 38 -12.75 21.94 -23.60
CA TYR A 38 -12.76 21.79 -25.06
C TYR A 38 -14.16 21.93 -25.64
N GLU A 39 -15.17 21.27 -25.06
CA GLU A 39 -16.56 21.40 -25.50
C GLU A 39 -17.10 22.83 -25.34
N ALA A 40 -16.79 23.48 -24.20
CA ALA A 40 -17.21 24.85 -23.97
C ALA A 40 -16.54 25.82 -24.96
N GLU A 41 -15.23 25.67 -25.24
CA GLU A 41 -14.48 26.50 -26.20
C GLU A 41 -14.97 26.28 -27.64
N LYS A 42 -15.22 25.02 -28.04
CA LYS A 42 -15.78 24.67 -29.35
C LYS A 42 -17.10 25.42 -29.58
N HIS A 43 -18.03 25.29 -28.64
CA HIS A 43 -19.32 25.97 -28.74
C HIS A 43 -19.22 27.49 -28.55
N ALA A 44 -18.25 28.00 -27.80
CA ALA A 44 -18.02 29.44 -27.70
C ALA A 44 -17.62 30.06 -29.03
N GLY A 45 -16.90 29.30 -29.88
CA GLY A 45 -16.54 29.73 -31.26
C GLY A 45 -17.72 29.85 -32.23
N GLU A 46 -18.86 29.27 -31.90
CA GLU A 46 -20.09 29.26 -32.74
C GLU A 46 -21.17 30.23 -32.25
N ILE A 47 -20.78 31.16 -31.33
CA ILE A 47 -21.72 32.13 -30.78
C ILE A 47 -21.70 33.40 -31.59
N GLU A 48 -22.85 33.76 -32.12
CA GLU A 48 -23.11 35.05 -32.74
C GLU A 48 -23.49 36.09 -31.65
N ILE A 49 -22.79 37.19 -31.62
CA ILE A 49 -23.04 38.30 -30.69
C ILE A 49 -23.76 39.42 -31.42
N ILE A 50 -25.08 39.56 -31.22
CA ILE A 50 -25.90 40.61 -31.80
C ILE A 50 -26.25 41.64 -30.73
N GLY A 51 -25.45 42.70 -30.65
CA GLY A 51 -25.63 43.73 -29.62
C GLY A 51 -25.28 43.22 -28.22
N ASP A 52 -26.30 43.06 -27.35
CA ASP A 52 -26.19 42.46 -25.99
C ASP A 52 -26.81 41.05 -25.93
N SER A 53 -27.17 40.47 -27.08
CA SER A 53 -27.75 39.12 -27.16
C SER A 53 -26.72 38.11 -27.65
N LEU A 54 -26.65 36.95 -26.97
CA LEU A 54 -25.82 35.82 -27.34
C LEU A 54 -26.73 34.72 -27.93
N LYS A 55 -26.37 34.20 -29.10
CA LYS A 55 -27.11 33.13 -29.76
C LYS A 55 -26.17 32.17 -30.43
N PHE A 56 -26.52 30.89 -30.47
CA PHE A 56 -25.81 29.94 -31.33
C PHE A 56 -26.12 30.20 -32.79
N GLU A 57 -25.09 30.31 -33.61
CA GLU A 57 -25.21 30.52 -35.05
C GLU A 57 -25.79 29.28 -35.76
N ASN A 58 -25.28 28.10 -35.39
CA ASN A 58 -25.67 26.85 -35.95
C ASN A 58 -26.22 25.86 -34.90
N LYS A 59 -27.52 25.64 -34.90
CA LYS A 59 -28.18 24.67 -34.02
C LYS A 59 -28.17 23.23 -34.53
N ALA A 60 -27.51 22.94 -35.67
CA ALA A 60 -27.48 21.57 -36.23
C ALA A 60 -26.71 20.60 -35.30
N GLU A 61 -25.69 21.06 -34.58
CA GLU A 61 -24.98 20.26 -33.57
C GLU A 61 -25.87 19.85 -32.39
N TRP A 62 -26.91 20.62 -32.10
CA TRP A 62 -27.89 20.24 -31.05
C TRP A 62 -28.75 19.04 -31.41
N GLU A 63 -28.67 18.58 -32.67
CA GLU A 63 -29.24 17.31 -33.09
C GLU A 63 -28.34 16.11 -32.81
N GLU A 64 -27.09 16.32 -32.41
CA GLU A 64 -26.21 15.26 -31.96
C GLU A 64 -26.77 14.60 -30.67
N ARG A 65 -26.55 13.29 -30.55
CA ARG A 65 -27.15 12.48 -29.48
C ARG A 65 -26.77 12.97 -28.09
N GLU A 66 -25.55 13.46 -27.91
CA GLU A 66 -25.04 13.97 -26.64
C GLU A 66 -25.77 15.22 -26.13
N HIS A 67 -26.34 16.04 -27.03
CA HIS A 67 -27.11 17.23 -26.67
C HIS A 67 -28.62 16.97 -26.58
N ARG A 68 -29.09 15.81 -26.99
CA ARG A 68 -30.50 15.42 -26.99
C ARG A 68 -30.85 14.37 -25.96
N GLU A 69 -29.94 13.43 -25.72
CA GLU A 69 -30.19 12.29 -24.85
C GLU A 69 -29.39 12.44 -23.51
N ILE A 70 -30.05 12.13 -22.40
CA ILE A 70 -29.43 12.16 -21.05
C ILE A 70 -28.70 10.83 -20.76
N GLN A 71 -28.83 9.83 -21.62
CA GLN A 71 -28.36 8.47 -21.35
C GLN A 71 -26.99 8.12 -21.96
N VAL A 72 -26.45 8.94 -22.86
CA VAL A 72 -25.21 8.67 -23.60
C VAL A 72 -24.28 9.87 -23.46
N ASN A 73 -23.40 9.88 -22.46
CA ASN A 73 -22.43 10.96 -22.19
C ASN A 73 -22.98 12.36 -22.47
N PRO A 74 -24.02 12.80 -21.75
CA PRO A 74 -24.70 14.03 -22.07
C PRO A 74 -23.77 15.22 -21.82
N VAL A 75 -23.66 16.09 -22.82
CA VAL A 75 -23.07 17.42 -22.67
C VAL A 75 -24.21 18.43 -22.61
N PHE A 76 -24.29 19.13 -21.50
CA PHE A 76 -25.25 20.21 -21.24
C PHE A 76 -24.60 21.54 -21.52
N ILE A 77 -25.21 22.37 -22.37
CA ILE A 77 -24.69 23.69 -22.71
C ILE A 77 -25.73 24.76 -22.35
N GLN A 78 -25.27 25.85 -21.77
CA GLN A 78 -26.12 27.00 -21.44
C GLN A 78 -25.37 28.30 -21.68
N LEU A 79 -26.02 29.26 -22.34
CA LEU A 79 -25.55 30.61 -22.52
C LEU A 79 -26.27 31.57 -21.59
N ILE A 80 -25.52 32.42 -20.92
CA ILE A 80 -26.06 33.46 -20.07
C ILE A 80 -25.42 34.81 -20.37
N ASP A 81 -26.15 35.86 -20.12
CA ASP A 81 -25.59 37.20 -20.17
C ASP A 81 -24.71 37.50 -18.94
N LYS A 82 -24.06 38.65 -18.92
CA LYS A 82 -23.22 39.10 -17.79
C LYS A 82 -24.00 39.31 -16.48
N LYS A 83 -25.34 39.32 -16.50
CA LYS A 83 -26.20 39.43 -15.32
C LYS A 83 -26.74 38.05 -14.88
N GLY A 84 -26.33 36.97 -15.55
CA GLY A 84 -26.80 35.61 -15.26
C GLY A 84 -28.18 35.28 -15.86
N ARG A 85 -28.71 36.11 -16.76
CA ARG A 85 -29.98 35.79 -17.44
C ARG A 85 -29.74 34.80 -18.57
N LEU A 86 -30.61 33.79 -18.66
CA LEU A 86 -30.58 32.81 -19.73
C LEU A 86 -30.75 33.46 -21.09
N MET A 87 -29.84 33.15 -22.00
CA MET A 87 -29.92 33.57 -23.40
C MET A 87 -30.29 32.40 -24.33
N ASP A 88 -29.65 31.24 -24.17
CA ASP A 88 -29.92 30.00 -24.92
C ASP A 88 -29.46 28.77 -24.11
N LYS A 89 -29.99 27.56 -24.44
CA LYS A 89 -29.57 26.32 -23.79
C LYS A 89 -29.81 25.08 -24.67
N SER A 90 -29.02 24.03 -24.43
CA SER A 90 -29.18 22.74 -25.14
C SER A 90 -30.51 22.06 -24.78
N PRO A 91 -31.12 21.32 -25.71
CA PRO A 91 -32.43 20.67 -25.54
C PRO A 91 -32.50 19.66 -24.39
N ASN A 92 -31.37 18.99 -24.08
CA ASN A 92 -31.30 18.00 -23.00
C ASN A 92 -31.41 18.60 -21.58
N LEU A 93 -31.21 19.91 -21.41
CA LEU A 93 -31.49 20.63 -20.18
C LEU A 93 -33.00 20.72 -19.85
N LYS A 94 -33.89 20.63 -20.85
CA LYS A 94 -35.35 20.74 -20.67
C LYS A 94 -35.71 21.98 -19.82
N GLU A 95 -36.32 21.77 -18.64
CA GLU A 95 -36.69 22.84 -17.71
C GLU A 95 -35.59 23.18 -16.69
N GLU A 96 -34.48 22.43 -16.70
CA GLU A 96 -33.37 22.61 -15.77
C GLU A 96 -32.40 23.70 -16.23
N TYR A 97 -31.56 24.17 -15.30
CA TYR A 97 -30.55 25.20 -15.54
C TYR A 97 -29.24 24.82 -14.86
N LEU A 98 -28.14 25.16 -15.54
CA LEU A 98 -26.81 25.05 -14.94
C LEU A 98 -26.57 26.16 -13.94
N LEU A 99 -25.76 25.86 -12.92
CA LEU A 99 -25.47 26.77 -11.83
C LEU A 99 -24.52 27.89 -12.30
N PHE A 100 -24.97 29.13 -12.25
CA PHE A 100 -24.11 30.28 -12.52
C PHE A 100 -23.42 30.73 -11.24
N LYS A 101 -22.08 30.84 -11.31
CA LYS A 101 -21.26 31.50 -10.28
C LYS A 101 -20.84 32.86 -10.77
N ASN A 102 -21.13 33.90 -10.01
CA ASN A 102 -20.72 35.27 -10.34
C ASN A 102 -19.21 35.45 -10.12
N SER A 103 -18.42 34.91 -11.06
CA SER A 103 -16.95 34.95 -11.07
C SER A 103 -16.48 35.40 -12.45
N GLU A 104 -15.68 36.44 -12.50
CA GLU A 104 -15.13 36.98 -13.75
C GLU A 104 -14.21 36.00 -14.49
N TYR A 105 -13.57 35.07 -13.75
CA TYR A 105 -12.52 34.20 -14.30
C TYR A 105 -13.02 32.80 -14.73
N GLY A 106 -14.30 32.51 -14.50
CA GLY A 106 -14.81 31.18 -14.82
C GLY A 106 -14.25 30.07 -13.93
N GLY A 107 -14.16 28.86 -14.45
CA GLY A 107 -13.54 27.70 -13.79
C GLY A 107 -14.41 26.45 -13.74
N HIS A 108 -13.81 25.36 -13.24
CA HIS A 108 -14.46 24.07 -13.08
C HIS A 108 -14.98 23.90 -11.66
N PHE A 109 -16.15 23.31 -11.51
CA PHE A 109 -16.72 23.00 -10.20
C PHE A 109 -17.75 21.87 -10.27
N ASP A 110 -17.96 21.22 -9.13
CA ASP A 110 -19.00 20.22 -9.00
C ASP A 110 -20.33 20.89 -8.72
N ALA A 111 -21.38 20.36 -9.34
CA ALA A 111 -22.76 20.80 -9.16
C ALA A 111 -23.71 19.60 -9.22
N GLU A 112 -24.99 19.87 -9.08
CA GLU A 112 -26.05 18.85 -9.17
C GLU A 112 -27.09 19.31 -10.19
N LEU A 113 -27.50 18.39 -11.08
CA LEU A 113 -28.56 18.59 -12.04
C LEU A 113 -29.54 17.41 -11.94
N SER A 114 -30.82 17.66 -11.66
CA SER A 114 -31.83 16.61 -11.52
C SER A 114 -31.42 15.46 -10.56
N LYS A 115 -30.79 15.78 -9.43
CA LYS A 115 -30.23 14.81 -8.43
C LYS A 115 -29.05 13.96 -8.95
N ARG A 116 -28.46 14.32 -10.08
CA ARG A 116 -27.24 13.71 -10.60
C ARG A 116 -26.06 14.62 -10.36
N ALA A 117 -24.94 14.03 -9.95
CA ALA A 117 -23.69 14.75 -9.81
C ALA A 117 -23.14 15.09 -11.20
N ILE A 118 -22.89 16.37 -11.43
CA ILE A 118 -22.29 16.87 -12.67
C ILE A 118 -20.98 17.62 -12.36
N ARG A 119 -20.10 17.61 -13.34
CA ARG A 119 -18.95 18.50 -13.41
C ARG A 119 -19.28 19.61 -14.39
N GLN A 120 -19.03 20.84 -14.02
CA GLN A 120 -19.41 22.00 -14.80
C GLN A 120 -18.21 22.93 -14.99
N VAL A 121 -18.08 23.51 -16.18
CA VAL A 121 -17.18 24.61 -16.48
C VAL A 121 -17.97 25.85 -16.82
N GLN A 122 -17.43 27.01 -16.47
CA GLN A 122 -17.94 28.31 -16.83
C GLN A 122 -16.82 29.10 -17.48
N LEU A 123 -17.00 29.54 -18.73
CA LEU A 123 -16.03 30.33 -19.46
C LEU A 123 -16.63 31.69 -19.86
N PRO A 124 -15.89 32.81 -19.75
CA PRO A 124 -16.34 34.10 -20.21
C PRO A 124 -16.35 34.15 -21.75
N ILE A 125 -17.35 34.80 -22.31
CA ILE A 125 -17.43 35.14 -23.73
C ILE A 125 -17.04 36.62 -23.88
N GLU A 126 -15.92 36.83 -24.54
CA GLU A 126 -15.36 38.17 -24.68
C GLU A 126 -15.48 38.68 -26.12
N GLN A 127 -15.77 39.99 -26.25
CA GLN A 127 -15.72 40.73 -27.52
C GLN A 127 -15.06 42.09 -27.28
N ASN A 128 -14.01 42.37 -28.02
CA ASN A 128 -13.26 43.61 -27.91
C ASN A 128 -12.75 43.90 -26.46
N GLY A 129 -12.29 42.84 -25.75
CA GLY A 129 -11.77 42.93 -24.38
C GLY A 129 -12.84 43.19 -23.30
N LYS A 130 -14.12 43.00 -23.65
CA LYS A 130 -15.24 43.11 -22.69
C LYS A 130 -16.04 41.82 -22.62
N ILE A 131 -16.28 41.35 -21.43
CA ILE A 131 -17.14 40.19 -21.19
C ILE A 131 -18.56 40.54 -21.61
N LYS A 132 -19.13 39.77 -22.52
CA LYS A 132 -20.50 39.87 -23.02
C LYS A 132 -21.46 38.93 -22.31
N GLY A 133 -20.95 37.80 -21.82
CA GLY A 133 -21.68 36.77 -21.08
C GLY A 133 -20.79 35.60 -20.79
N TYR A 134 -21.41 34.46 -20.51
CA TYR A 134 -20.70 33.23 -20.17
C TYR A 134 -21.34 32.04 -20.89
N ILE A 135 -20.49 31.10 -21.30
CA ILE A 135 -20.90 29.76 -21.67
C ILE A 135 -20.67 28.83 -20.49
N LEU A 136 -21.67 28.04 -20.17
CA LEU A 136 -21.63 26.98 -19.19
C LEU A 136 -21.74 25.65 -19.92
N ALA A 137 -20.78 24.76 -19.68
CA ALA A 137 -20.85 23.38 -20.15
C ALA A 137 -20.79 22.44 -18.93
N ALA A 138 -21.55 21.36 -18.99
CA ALA A 138 -21.57 20.36 -17.92
C ALA A 138 -21.74 18.96 -18.49
N THR A 139 -21.18 17.99 -17.79
CA THR A 139 -21.40 16.56 -18.06
C THR A 139 -21.58 15.78 -16.75
N THR A 140 -22.07 14.56 -16.82
CA THR A 140 -22.24 13.72 -15.63
C THR A 140 -20.89 13.27 -15.09
N SER A 141 -20.67 13.44 -13.80
CA SER A 141 -19.47 12.92 -13.11
C SER A 141 -19.63 11.50 -12.56
N GLU A 142 -20.78 10.86 -12.81
CA GLU A 142 -21.10 9.52 -12.25
C GLU A 142 -20.12 8.44 -12.74
N SER A 143 -19.74 8.45 -14.02
CA SER A 143 -18.76 7.51 -14.57
C SER A 143 -17.38 7.69 -13.95
N ALA A 144 -16.89 8.93 -13.83
CA ALA A 144 -15.65 9.29 -13.20
C ALA A 144 -15.63 8.86 -11.73
N GLN A 145 -16.68 9.18 -10.98
CA GLN A 145 -16.84 8.77 -9.58
C GLN A 145 -16.88 7.24 -9.44
N SER A 146 -17.54 6.53 -10.37
CA SER A 146 -17.61 5.07 -10.34
C SER A 146 -16.22 4.43 -10.52
N VAL A 147 -15.38 4.99 -11.39
CA VAL A 147 -13.99 4.55 -11.59
C VAL A 147 -13.17 4.73 -10.31
N ILE A 148 -13.25 5.91 -9.69
CA ILE A 148 -12.55 6.22 -8.43
C ILE A 148 -13.00 5.30 -7.30
N LEU A 149 -14.31 5.05 -7.17
CA LEU A 149 -14.86 4.13 -6.17
C LEU A 149 -14.41 2.68 -6.39
N LYS A 150 -14.43 2.21 -7.64
CA LYS A 150 -13.93 0.87 -7.98
C LYS A 150 -12.44 0.74 -7.66
N LEU A 151 -11.63 1.73 -8.04
CA LEU A 151 -10.20 1.75 -7.70
C LEU A 151 -10.00 1.67 -6.20
N ARG A 152 -10.67 2.51 -5.42
CA ARG A 152 -10.59 2.50 -3.95
C ARG A 152 -10.91 1.12 -3.38
N ASN A 153 -11.97 0.48 -3.84
CA ASN A 153 -12.39 -0.83 -3.37
C ASN A 153 -11.36 -1.92 -3.74
N VAL A 154 -10.80 -1.88 -4.96
CA VAL A 154 -9.74 -2.80 -5.39
C VAL A 154 -8.48 -2.62 -4.55
N LEU A 155 -8.03 -1.38 -4.31
CA LEU A 155 -6.86 -1.10 -3.48
C LEU A 155 -7.08 -1.56 -2.04
N ALA A 156 -8.25 -1.28 -1.45
CA ALA A 156 -8.59 -1.71 -0.09
C ALA A 156 -8.62 -3.25 0.05
N LEU A 157 -9.24 -3.94 -0.90
CA LEU A 157 -9.30 -5.40 -0.91
C LEU A 157 -7.90 -6.01 -1.09
N SER A 158 -7.11 -5.49 -2.04
CA SER A 158 -5.74 -5.92 -2.28
C SER A 158 -4.86 -5.72 -1.05
N PHE A 159 -5.02 -4.60 -0.35
CA PHE A 159 -4.31 -4.32 0.90
C PHE A 159 -4.57 -5.39 1.96
N LEU A 160 -5.83 -5.76 2.18
CA LEU A 160 -6.21 -6.80 3.14
C LEU A 160 -5.68 -8.19 2.74
N ILE A 161 -5.74 -8.53 1.45
CA ILE A 161 -5.23 -9.82 0.94
C ILE A 161 -3.72 -9.93 1.15
N VAL A 162 -2.97 -8.87 0.79
CA VAL A 162 -1.51 -8.87 0.94
C VAL A 162 -1.10 -8.92 2.41
N LEU A 163 -1.75 -8.15 3.29
CA LEU A 163 -1.47 -8.21 4.73
C LEU A 163 -1.75 -9.59 5.32
N SER A 164 -2.87 -10.21 4.93
CA SER A 164 -3.19 -11.58 5.36
C SER A 164 -2.15 -12.58 4.88
N GLY A 165 -1.77 -12.50 3.60
CA GLY A 165 -0.72 -13.33 3.02
C GLY A 165 0.63 -13.18 3.74
N LEU A 166 1.05 -11.94 4.00
CA LEU A 166 2.27 -11.64 4.77
C LEU A 166 2.20 -12.20 6.20
N TYR A 167 1.06 -12.11 6.86
CA TYR A 167 0.88 -12.69 8.19
C TYR A 167 1.07 -14.21 8.18
N PHE A 168 0.43 -14.93 7.26
CA PHE A 168 0.57 -16.39 7.17
C PHE A 168 1.99 -16.81 6.79
N ILE A 169 2.60 -16.13 5.82
CA ILE A 169 4.00 -16.38 5.39
C ILE A 169 4.95 -16.15 6.57
N SER A 170 4.84 -15.00 7.25
CA SER A 170 5.68 -14.67 8.41
C SER A 170 5.55 -15.70 9.53
N ARG A 171 4.33 -16.14 9.83
CA ARG A 171 4.08 -17.16 10.85
C ARG A 171 4.69 -18.51 10.47
N PHE A 172 4.56 -18.89 9.19
CA PHE A 172 5.11 -20.15 8.69
C PHE A 172 6.67 -20.13 8.73
N LEU A 173 7.29 -19.06 8.22
CA LEU A 173 8.75 -18.92 8.22
C LEU A 173 9.30 -18.83 9.65
N ALA A 174 8.67 -18.03 10.52
CA ALA A 174 9.09 -17.90 11.91
C ALA A 174 9.07 -19.26 12.63
N GLY A 175 8.01 -20.05 12.43
CA GLY A 175 7.94 -21.40 13.01
C GLY A 175 9.05 -22.32 12.49
N ARG A 176 9.40 -22.22 11.22
CA ARG A 176 10.44 -23.08 10.60
C ARG A 176 11.87 -22.65 10.98
N SER A 177 12.14 -21.36 11.14
CA SER A 177 13.47 -20.84 11.43
C SER A 177 13.79 -20.77 12.94
N ILE A 178 12.79 -20.49 13.79
CA ILE A 178 13.02 -20.32 15.23
C ILE A 178 13.07 -21.67 15.96
N LYS A 179 12.31 -22.65 15.53
CA LYS A 179 12.23 -23.95 16.20
C LYS A 179 13.58 -24.70 16.30
N PRO A 180 14.40 -24.77 15.24
CA PRO A 180 15.75 -25.33 15.32
C PRO A 180 16.65 -24.61 16.32
N VAL A 181 16.63 -23.26 16.31
CA VAL A 181 17.43 -22.45 17.24
C VAL A 181 17.05 -22.73 18.70
N GLN A 182 15.76 -22.83 19.01
CA GLN A 182 15.28 -23.21 20.34
C GLN A 182 15.76 -24.60 20.76
N THR A 183 15.73 -25.56 19.82
CA THR A 183 16.21 -26.92 20.08
C THR A 183 17.70 -26.91 20.44
N VAL A 184 18.54 -26.22 19.67
CA VAL A 184 19.97 -26.04 19.97
C VAL A 184 20.15 -25.42 21.34
N THR A 185 19.51 -24.28 21.61
CA THR A 185 19.61 -23.58 22.91
C THR A 185 19.17 -24.45 24.07
N ASN A 186 18.04 -25.16 23.94
CA ASN A 186 17.53 -26.04 24.99
C ASN A 186 18.46 -27.23 25.25
N THR A 187 19.10 -27.77 24.21
CA THR A 187 20.08 -28.85 24.38
C THR A 187 21.33 -28.36 25.09
N ILE A 188 21.86 -27.21 24.67
CA ILE A 188 23.04 -26.57 25.29
C ILE A 188 22.80 -26.32 26.78
N THR A 189 21.64 -25.76 27.16
CA THR A 189 21.33 -25.47 28.57
C THR A 189 21.14 -26.71 29.45
N LYS A 190 20.84 -27.87 28.85
CA LYS A 190 20.72 -29.15 29.58
C LYS A 190 22.06 -29.87 29.77
N ILE A 191 23.06 -29.54 28.96
CA ILE A 191 24.36 -30.18 29.01
C ILE A 191 25.07 -29.77 30.32
N SER A 192 25.55 -30.77 31.03
CA SER A 192 26.33 -30.62 32.27
C SER A 192 27.45 -31.68 32.31
N LYS A 193 28.31 -31.62 33.32
CA LYS A 193 29.36 -32.64 33.51
C LYS A 193 28.83 -34.07 33.62
N LEU A 194 27.51 -34.25 33.92
CA LEU A 194 26.89 -35.57 34.07
C LEU A 194 26.33 -36.17 32.77
N ASN A 195 26.09 -35.33 31.77
CA ASN A 195 25.45 -35.75 30.50
C ASN A 195 26.14 -35.18 29.24
N LEU A 196 27.49 -35.07 29.26
CA LEU A 196 28.30 -34.60 28.12
C LEU A 196 28.15 -35.46 26.83
N LYS A 197 27.58 -36.67 26.96
CA LYS A 197 27.31 -37.53 25.82
C LYS A 197 26.14 -37.11 24.96
N ASP A 198 25.28 -36.23 25.47
CA ASP A 198 24.17 -35.68 24.69
C ASP A 198 24.72 -34.85 23.54
N ARG A 199 24.04 -34.89 22.40
CA ARG A 199 24.41 -34.12 21.19
C ARG A 199 23.24 -33.27 20.76
N VAL A 200 23.55 -32.10 20.19
CA VAL A 200 22.59 -31.25 19.55
C VAL A 200 22.08 -31.96 18.28
N PRO A 201 20.76 -32.14 18.11
CA PRO A 201 20.23 -32.75 16.88
C PRO A 201 20.50 -31.85 15.68
N LEU A 202 20.99 -32.43 14.60
CA LEU A 202 21.26 -31.70 13.36
C LEU A 202 19.97 -31.42 12.61
N PRO A 203 19.70 -30.16 12.21
CA PRO A 203 18.57 -29.81 11.37
C PRO A 203 18.64 -30.52 10.01
N GLN A 204 17.47 -30.73 9.37
CA GLN A 204 17.42 -31.34 8.04
C GLN A 204 18.01 -30.43 6.95
N ASN A 205 17.87 -29.12 7.10
CA ASN A 205 18.44 -28.13 6.18
C ASN A 205 19.90 -27.87 6.57
N LYS A 206 20.78 -27.87 5.58
CA LYS A 206 22.21 -27.53 5.75
C LYS A 206 22.35 -26.01 5.63
N ASP A 207 21.88 -25.29 6.63
CA ASP A 207 21.96 -23.83 6.79
C ASP A 207 22.94 -23.49 7.94
N GLU A 208 22.99 -22.21 8.30
CA GLU A 208 23.86 -21.69 9.36
C GLU A 208 23.60 -22.37 10.73
N ILE A 209 22.38 -22.85 10.95
CA ILE A 209 22.01 -23.56 12.19
C ILE A 209 22.56 -25.00 12.18
N TYR A 210 22.62 -25.61 11.01
CA TYR A 210 23.26 -26.92 10.86
C TYR A 210 24.77 -26.83 11.16
N GLU A 211 25.46 -25.85 10.56
CA GLU A 211 26.89 -25.60 10.80
C GLU A 211 27.16 -25.29 12.28
N LEU A 212 26.33 -24.45 12.90
CA LEU A 212 26.42 -24.16 14.33
C LEU A 212 26.25 -25.41 15.18
N SER A 213 25.28 -26.28 14.87
CA SER A 213 25.03 -27.52 15.58
C SER A 213 26.19 -28.50 15.45
N LEU A 214 26.78 -28.58 14.25
CA LEU A 214 27.95 -29.43 13.97
C LEU A 214 29.17 -28.95 14.78
N GLY A 215 29.49 -27.66 14.74
CA GLY A 215 30.61 -27.08 15.46
C GLY A 215 30.44 -27.23 16.98
N PHE A 216 29.20 -27.13 17.47
CA PHE A 216 28.93 -27.34 18.90
C PHE A 216 29.12 -28.80 19.32
N ASN A 217 28.69 -29.77 18.48
CA ASN A 217 28.94 -31.18 18.74
C ASN A 217 30.43 -31.55 18.73
N ASP A 218 31.24 -30.92 17.87
CA ASP A 218 32.69 -31.10 17.87
C ASP A 218 33.33 -30.55 19.18
N LEU A 219 32.88 -29.36 19.64
CA LEU A 219 33.29 -28.81 20.93
C LEU A 219 32.97 -29.75 22.09
N LEU A 220 31.77 -30.33 22.12
CA LEU A 220 31.36 -31.27 23.15
C LEU A 220 32.23 -32.53 23.14
N ALA A 221 32.57 -33.06 21.97
CA ALA A 221 33.48 -34.20 21.85
C ALA A 221 34.86 -33.91 22.46
N ARG A 222 35.43 -32.75 22.16
CA ARG A 222 36.71 -32.32 22.75
C ARG A 222 36.68 -32.16 24.26
N ILE A 223 35.57 -31.63 24.79
CA ILE A 223 35.38 -31.49 26.25
C ILE A 223 35.23 -32.87 26.89
N GLU A 224 34.49 -33.79 26.30
CA GLU A 224 34.31 -35.16 26.78
C GLU A 224 35.67 -35.87 26.88
N ASP A 225 36.47 -35.79 25.80
CA ASP A 225 37.82 -36.37 25.78
C ASP A 225 38.76 -35.74 26.83
N ALA A 226 38.67 -34.44 27.03
CA ALA A 226 39.50 -33.76 28.05
C ALA A 226 39.13 -34.21 29.47
N ILE A 227 37.86 -34.35 29.78
CA ILE A 227 37.38 -34.81 31.08
C ILE A 227 37.75 -36.28 31.31
N GLU A 228 37.67 -37.10 30.26
CA GLU A 228 38.07 -38.51 30.39
C GLU A 228 39.56 -38.64 30.71
N ARG A 229 40.43 -37.87 30.03
CA ARG A 229 41.86 -37.79 30.33
C ARG A 229 42.12 -37.28 31.74
N GLU A 230 41.39 -36.29 32.25
CA GLU A 230 41.51 -35.79 33.61
C GLU A 230 41.13 -36.87 34.63
N ARG A 231 40.04 -37.60 34.38
CA ARG A 231 39.63 -38.72 35.25
C ARG A 231 40.68 -39.81 35.29
N GLN A 232 41.21 -40.21 34.15
CA GLN A 232 42.22 -41.23 34.08
C GLN A 232 43.49 -40.79 34.78
N PHE A 233 43.92 -39.56 34.55
CA PHE A 233 45.08 -38.99 35.29
C PHE A 233 44.85 -38.99 36.81
N THR A 234 43.67 -38.57 37.25
CA THR A 234 43.34 -38.54 38.69
C THR A 234 43.30 -39.93 39.31
N SER A 235 42.77 -40.92 38.55
CA SER A 235 42.76 -42.32 38.97
C SER A 235 44.15 -42.90 39.11
N ASP A 236 44.97 -42.72 38.05
CA ASP A 236 46.35 -43.23 38.02
C ASP A 236 47.20 -42.55 39.14
N ALA A 237 47.09 -41.24 39.28
CA ALA A 237 47.77 -40.52 40.36
C ALA A 237 47.32 -41.01 41.77
N SER A 238 46.03 -41.32 41.94
CA SER A 238 45.52 -41.87 43.20
C SER A 238 46.06 -43.27 43.50
N HIS A 239 46.20 -44.10 42.47
CA HIS A 239 46.81 -45.42 42.58
C HIS A 239 48.32 -45.34 42.90
N GLU A 240 49.05 -44.50 42.19
CA GLU A 240 50.49 -44.27 42.41
C GLU A 240 50.81 -43.67 43.78
N LEU A 241 49.94 -42.81 44.34
CA LEU A 241 50.10 -42.26 45.68
C LEU A 241 49.69 -43.23 46.81
N ARG A 242 48.75 -44.15 46.57
CA ARG A 242 48.28 -45.09 47.56
C ARG A 242 49.38 -46.07 47.97
N THR A 243 50.21 -46.52 47.06
CA THR A 243 51.31 -47.49 47.33
C THR A 243 52.35 -46.93 48.27
N PRO A 244 52.97 -45.72 48.05
CA PRO A 244 53.95 -45.19 48.96
C PRO A 244 53.34 -44.79 50.33
N LEU A 245 52.08 -44.31 50.33
CA LEU A 245 51.37 -44.02 51.55
C LEU A 245 51.11 -45.28 52.43
N ALA A 246 50.74 -46.42 51.78
CA ALA A 246 50.60 -47.68 52.45
C ALA A 246 51.93 -48.20 53.07
N THR A 247 53.04 -48.02 52.30
CA THR A 247 54.38 -48.40 52.76
C THR A 247 54.79 -47.54 53.92
N LEU A 248 54.61 -46.21 53.88
CA LEU A 248 54.90 -45.28 54.97
C LEU A 248 54.07 -45.61 56.22
N ARG A 249 52.82 -45.93 56.05
CA ARG A 249 51.96 -46.35 57.18
C ARG A 249 52.41 -47.66 57.79
N GLY A 250 52.73 -48.65 56.98
CA GLY A 250 53.25 -49.94 57.48
C GLY A 250 54.58 -49.81 58.20
N THR A 251 55.48 -48.92 57.75
CA THR A 251 56.76 -48.66 58.43
C THR A 251 56.53 -47.90 59.77
N LEU A 252 55.56 -47.03 59.86
CA LEU A 252 55.22 -46.36 61.13
C LEU A 252 54.54 -47.32 62.11
N GLU A 253 53.68 -48.21 61.65
CA GLU A 253 53.03 -49.23 62.55
C GLU A 253 54.02 -50.26 63.11
N VAL A 254 55.19 -50.45 62.48
CA VAL A 254 56.28 -51.32 63.04
C VAL A 254 57.19 -50.59 63.98
N LEU A 255 57.22 -49.27 64.04
CA LEU A 255 58.03 -48.44 64.88
C LEU A 255 57.38 -48.01 66.21
N ILE A 256 56.10 -48.35 66.42
CA ILE A 256 55.35 -48.13 67.66
C ILE A 256 55.10 -49.48 68.33
#